data_65e9512cdc09294ec4b80e3dac22080c
#
_entry.id   65e9512cdc09294ec4b80e3dac22080c
#
_cell.length_a   1.000
_cell.length_b   1.000
_cell.length_c   1.000
_cell.angle_alpha   90.00
_cell.angle_beta   90.00
_cell.angle_gamma   90.00
#
_symmetry.space_group_name_H-M   'P 1'
#
loop_
_entity.id
_entity.type
_entity.pdbx_description
1 polymer ?
#
loop_
_entity_poly.entity_id
_entity_poly.type
_entity_poly.pdbx_seq_one_letter_code
_entity_poly.pdbx_strand_id
1 'polypeptide(L)'
;VSASTLNDAFTKISETMGDDFKRRVLNDDGTPRSLINIYINGKNAKFSSGLDTKLSDGDEVYILPAVAGGSHDTGEGVSDLSEKELDRYSRQIMLEEIGYQGQLKLKQAKVCVVGVGGLGNPIVTRLAAMGVGNIRIVDRDVIELSNLHRQTMFNEEDVGQVKVETAAKKLRKLNPNVVIEELPVSINDYTAVDVVDGCDVVVDALDSVDARYALNKACIEKKIPFVTGAAVGVTGQSFTILPNESACYHCLFPALDEDS
;
A
#
# COMPACT_ATOMS: atom_id res chain seq x y z
N VAL A 1 -21.43 18.54 15.09
CA VAL A 1 -22.84 18.91 14.84
C VAL A 1 -23.74 17.94 15.60
N SER A 2 -24.67 18.45 16.45
CA SER A 2 -25.66 17.60 17.11
C SER A 2 -26.77 17.26 16.11
N ALA A 3 -26.84 15.99 15.66
CA ALA A 3 -27.78 15.52 14.66
C ALA A 3 -28.25 14.12 14.99
N SER A 4 -29.52 13.82 14.70
CA SER A 4 -30.12 12.49 14.95
C SER A 4 -30.04 11.55 13.76
N THR A 5 -29.92 12.11 12.56
CA THR A 5 -29.76 11.38 11.30
C THR A 5 -28.72 12.07 10.41
N LEU A 6 -28.25 11.37 9.39
CA LEU A 6 -27.34 11.94 8.42
C LEU A 6 -27.97 13.12 7.66
N ASN A 7 -29.27 13.06 7.35
CA ASN A 7 -30.02 14.13 6.73
C ASN A 7 -30.08 15.39 7.62
N ASP A 8 -30.34 15.21 8.93
CA ASP A 8 -30.33 16.28 9.92
C ASP A 8 -28.93 16.92 10.02
N ALA A 9 -27.89 16.09 10.01
CA ALA A 9 -26.50 16.58 9.99
C ALA A 9 -26.21 17.45 8.76
N PHE A 10 -26.61 17.01 7.57
CA PHE A 10 -26.40 17.74 6.32
C PHE A 10 -27.16 19.07 6.31
N THR A 11 -28.39 19.09 6.81
CA THR A 11 -29.18 20.32 6.95
C THR A 11 -28.44 21.33 7.82
N LYS A 12 -28.00 20.93 8.99
CA LYS A 12 -27.27 21.81 9.93
C LYS A 12 -25.91 22.25 9.42
N ILE A 13 -25.17 21.36 8.75
CA ILE A 13 -23.89 21.73 8.10
C ILE A 13 -24.15 22.75 6.99
N SER A 14 -25.20 22.55 6.19
CA SER A 14 -25.58 23.47 5.11
C SER A 14 -25.94 24.86 5.62
N GLU A 15 -26.59 24.96 6.81
CA GLU A 15 -26.87 26.24 7.47
C GLU A 15 -25.60 26.95 7.94
N THR A 16 -24.60 26.19 8.37
CA THR A 16 -23.34 26.73 8.92
C THR A 16 -22.34 27.06 7.82
N MET A 17 -22.19 26.21 6.81
CA MET A 17 -21.18 26.33 5.73
C MET A 17 -21.73 27.01 4.46
N GLY A 18 -23.04 27.27 4.41
CA GLY A 18 -23.69 28.01 3.33
C GLY A 18 -23.78 27.28 2.00
N ASP A 19 -24.00 28.07 0.94
CA ASP A 19 -24.29 27.57 -0.43
C ASP A 19 -23.13 26.79 -1.06
N ASP A 20 -21.92 27.01 -0.62
CA ASP A 20 -20.75 26.30 -1.16
C ASP A 20 -20.77 24.80 -0.83
N PHE A 21 -21.16 24.46 0.41
CA PHE A 21 -21.35 23.08 0.83
C PHE A 21 -22.48 22.43 0.02
N LYS A 22 -23.61 23.10 -0.08
CA LYS A 22 -24.78 22.58 -0.83
C LYS A 22 -24.40 22.29 -2.26
N ARG A 23 -23.79 23.24 -2.96
CA ARG A 23 -23.41 23.08 -4.39
C ARG A 23 -22.43 21.95 -4.63
N ARG A 24 -21.52 21.67 -3.68
CA ARG A 24 -20.50 20.62 -3.83
C ARG A 24 -20.98 19.24 -3.45
N VAL A 25 -21.88 19.15 -2.48
CA VAL A 25 -22.23 17.86 -1.82
C VAL A 25 -23.65 17.39 -2.20
N LEU A 26 -24.59 18.32 -2.37
CA LEU A 26 -25.98 18.00 -2.57
C LEU A 26 -26.50 18.39 -3.98
N ASN A 27 -27.53 17.68 -4.44
CA ASN A 27 -28.38 18.05 -5.55
C ASN A 27 -29.41 19.10 -5.10
N ASP A 28 -30.15 19.68 -6.02
CA ASP A 28 -31.20 20.67 -5.74
C ASP A 28 -32.35 20.11 -4.90
N ASP A 29 -32.56 18.79 -4.93
CA ASP A 29 -33.54 18.06 -4.11
C ASP A 29 -33.03 17.70 -2.71
N GLY A 30 -31.82 18.12 -2.34
CA GLY A 30 -31.19 17.84 -1.04
C GLY A 30 -30.56 16.46 -0.92
N THR A 31 -30.60 15.63 -1.95
CA THR A 31 -29.89 14.35 -1.96
C THR A 31 -28.40 14.52 -2.23
N PRO A 32 -27.52 13.65 -1.73
CA PRO A 32 -26.11 13.67 -2.09
C PRO A 32 -25.92 13.50 -3.60
N ARG A 33 -25.00 14.27 -4.17
CA ARG A 33 -24.63 14.10 -5.60
C ARG A 33 -24.10 12.70 -5.84
N SER A 34 -24.33 12.16 -7.02
CA SER A 34 -23.92 10.81 -7.43
C SER A 34 -22.40 10.59 -7.27
N LEU A 35 -21.62 11.67 -7.32
CA LEU A 35 -20.16 11.69 -7.17
C LEU A 35 -19.70 11.94 -5.72
N ILE A 36 -20.59 11.79 -4.73
CA ILE A 36 -20.26 11.91 -3.31
C ILE A 36 -20.47 10.57 -2.63
N ASN A 37 -19.45 10.09 -1.96
CA ASN A 37 -19.51 8.95 -1.05
C ASN A 37 -19.49 9.43 0.40
N ILE A 38 -20.40 8.89 1.20
CA ILE A 38 -20.55 9.26 2.60
C ILE A 38 -20.28 8.00 3.43
N TYR A 39 -19.37 8.14 4.38
CA TYR A 39 -19.04 7.07 5.32
C TYR A 39 -19.36 7.50 6.73
N ILE A 40 -19.94 6.60 7.51
CA ILE A 40 -20.21 6.78 8.95
C ILE A 40 -19.40 5.70 9.66
N ASN A 41 -18.43 6.09 10.48
CA ASN A 41 -17.51 5.17 11.15
C ASN A 41 -16.88 4.15 10.17
N GLY A 42 -16.60 4.62 8.93
CA GLY A 42 -16.01 3.84 7.86
C GLY A 42 -16.94 2.83 7.17
N LYS A 43 -18.24 2.90 7.39
CA LYS A 43 -19.24 2.17 6.60
C LYS A 43 -19.89 3.13 5.62
N ASN A 44 -19.97 2.77 4.34
CA ASN A 44 -20.64 3.61 3.35
C ASN A 44 -22.15 3.67 3.65
N ALA A 45 -22.69 4.87 3.76
CA ALA A 45 -24.08 5.12 4.10
C ALA A 45 -25.06 4.52 3.09
N LYS A 46 -24.65 4.31 1.82
CA LYS A 46 -25.44 3.63 0.79
C LYS A 46 -25.83 2.19 1.17
N PHE A 47 -24.99 1.51 1.97
CA PHE A 47 -25.25 0.13 2.46
C PHE A 47 -25.96 0.08 3.81
N SER A 48 -26.39 1.23 4.33
CA SER A 48 -27.22 1.40 5.52
C SER A 48 -28.58 1.95 5.08
N SER A 49 -29.11 2.91 5.80
CA SER A 49 -30.37 3.59 5.46
C SER A 49 -30.17 4.87 4.65
N GLY A 50 -29.05 5.05 3.96
CA GLY A 50 -28.74 6.28 3.22
C GLY A 50 -28.76 7.50 4.13
N LEU A 51 -29.47 8.55 3.73
CA LEU A 51 -29.63 9.78 4.53
C LEU A 51 -30.43 9.60 5.81
N ASP A 52 -31.25 8.55 5.92
CA ASP A 52 -32.03 8.22 7.12
C ASP A 52 -31.21 7.42 8.15
N THR A 53 -29.91 7.19 7.87
CA THR A 53 -29.03 6.51 8.83
C THR A 53 -28.95 7.32 10.12
N LYS A 54 -29.27 6.66 11.24
CA LYS A 54 -29.22 7.25 12.56
C LYS A 54 -27.77 7.54 12.96
N LEU A 55 -27.56 8.68 13.55
CA LEU A 55 -26.28 9.10 14.12
C LEU A 55 -26.35 9.08 15.64
N SER A 56 -25.26 8.65 16.26
CA SER A 56 -25.03 8.66 17.70
C SER A 56 -23.95 9.69 18.05
N ASP A 57 -23.89 10.08 19.32
CA ASP A 57 -22.83 10.96 19.80
C ASP A 57 -21.47 10.26 19.64
N GLY A 58 -20.49 10.98 19.07
CA GLY A 58 -19.17 10.45 18.74
C GLY A 58 -19.06 9.77 17.36
N ASP A 59 -20.16 9.68 16.58
CA ASP A 59 -20.06 9.18 15.20
C ASP A 59 -19.28 10.15 14.31
N GLU A 60 -18.36 9.60 13.54
CA GLU A 60 -17.57 10.33 12.55
C GLU A 60 -18.16 10.16 11.15
N VAL A 61 -18.47 11.27 10.50
CA VAL A 61 -19.04 11.32 9.15
C VAL A 61 -18.01 11.88 8.17
N TYR A 62 -17.61 11.08 7.20
CA TYR A 62 -16.68 11.48 6.13
C TYR A 62 -17.45 11.64 4.81
N ILE A 63 -17.26 12.78 4.17
CA ILE A 63 -17.83 13.12 2.87
C ILE A 63 -16.69 13.15 1.87
N LEU A 64 -16.63 12.15 1.01
CA LEU A 64 -15.56 11.99 0.02
C LEU A 64 -16.12 12.19 -1.38
N PRO A 65 -15.48 13.03 -2.22
CA PRO A 65 -15.85 13.09 -3.63
C PRO A 65 -15.55 11.75 -4.29
N ALA A 66 -16.54 11.17 -4.97
CA ALA A 66 -16.29 10.13 -5.94
C ALA A 66 -15.94 10.83 -7.25
N VAL A 67 -14.66 10.91 -7.57
CA VAL A 67 -14.23 11.57 -8.81
C VAL A 67 -14.45 10.63 -9.97
N ALA A 68 -15.52 10.82 -10.71
CA ALA A 68 -15.61 10.35 -12.08
C ALA A 68 -14.92 11.39 -12.95
N GLY A 69 -13.79 11.02 -13.55
CA GLY A 69 -13.03 11.76 -14.56
C GLY A 69 -13.51 13.16 -14.91
N GLY A 70 -13.04 14.16 -14.21
CA GLY A 70 -13.24 15.56 -14.50
C GLY A 70 -11.96 16.31 -14.13
N SER A 71 -11.27 16.79 -15.15
CA SER A 71 -10.02 17.51 -15.12
C SER A 71 -10.00 18.63 -14.06
N HIS A 72 -9.32 18.39 -12.93
CA HIS A 72 -8.50 19.43 -12.36
C HIS A 72 -7.08 19.11 -12.79
N ASP A 73 -6.57 19.98 -13.64
CA ASP A 73 -5.25 20.00 -14.22
C ASP A 73 -4.19 20.10 -13.10
N THR A 74 -3.83 18.95 -12.54
CA THR A 74 -2.56 18.73 -11.87
C THR A 74 -1.79 17.78 -12.78
N GLY A 75 -0.91 18.36 -13.59
CA GLY A 75 -0.17 17.68 -14.62
C GLY A 75 0.25 16.27 -14.25
N GLU A 76 0.02 15.36 -15.22
CA GLU A 76 0.32 13.94 -15.24
C GLU A 76 -0.79 13.03 -14.69
N GLY A 77 -1.64 12.59 -15.56
CA GLY A 77 -2.37 11.33 -15.78
C GLY A 77 -2.73 10.38 -14.61
N VAL A 78 -2.97 10.86 -13.38
CA VAL A 78 -3.34 10.01 -12.27
C VAL A 78 -4.84 9.80 -12.25
N SER A 79 -5.27 8.54 -12.40
CA SER A 79 -6.68 8.21 -12.23
C SER A 79 -7.04 8.23 -10.74
N ASP A 80 -8.10 8.96 -10.40
CA ASP A 80 -8.69 8.97 -9.06
C ASP A 80 -9.04 7.56 -8.55
N LEU A 81 -9.34 7.46 -7.24
CA LEU A 81 -9.80 6.20 -6.66
C LEU A 81 -11.22 5.89 -7.17
N SER A 82 -11.43 4.69 -7.68
CA SER A 82 -12.75 4.18 -8.02
C SER A 82 -13.63 4.00 -6.78
N GLU A 83 -14.97 3.89 -6.94
CA GLU A 83 -15.88 3.60 -5.83
C GLU A 83 -15.49 2.33 -5.05
N LYS A 84 -15.02 1.29 -5.76
CA LYS A 84 -14.55 0.04 -5.12
C LYS A 84 -13.28 0.25 -4.30
N GLU A 85 -12.37 1.10 -4.77
CA GLU A 85 -11.14 1.46 -4.05
C GLU A 85 -11.46 2.32 -2.83
N LEU A 86 -12.37 3.28 -2.96
CA LEU A 86 -12.85 4.09 -1.83
C LEU A 86 -13.48 3.23 -0.73
N ASP A 87 -14.28 2.24 -1.11
CA ASP A 87 -14.87 1.30 -0.14
C ASP A 87 -13.78 0.43 0.50
N ARG A 88 -12.88 -0.15 -0.31
CA ARG A 88 -11.78 -1.01 0.15
C ARG A 88 -10.85 -0.30 1.12
N TYR A 89 -10.47 0.94 0.83
CA TYR A 89 -9.49 1.70 1.60
C TYR A 89 -10.11 2.70 2.58
N SER A 90 -11.44 2.68 2.75
CA SER A 90 -12.17 3.64 3.57
C SER A 90 -11.58 3.81 4.97
N ARG A 91 -11.18 2.71 5.62
CA ARG A 91 -10.63 2.73 6.98
C ARG A 91 -9.29 3.45 7.09
N GLN A 92 -8.45 3.34 6.09
CA GLN A 92 -7.15 4.04 6.08
C GLN A 92 -7.24 5.45 5.53
N ILE A 93 -8.18 5.73 4.61
CA ILE A 93 -8.45 7.09 4.13
C ILE A 93 -8.96 8.01 5.26
N MET A 94 -9.61 7.43 6.27
CA MET A 94 -10.08 8.18 7.44
C MET A 94 -8.99 8.54 8.45
N LEU A 95 -7.81 7.92 8.37
CA LEU A 95 -6.67 8.31 9.18
C LEU A 95 -6.12 9.64 8.67
N GLU A 96 -5.96 10.63 9.56
CA GLU A 96 -5.49 11.97 9.20
C GLU A 96 -4.13 11.93 8.48
N GLU A 97 -3.25 11.01 8.91
CA GLU A 97 -1.90 10.84 8.38
C GLU A 97 -1.89 10.30 6.94
N ILE A 98 -2.94 9.59 6.53
CA ILE A 98 -3.07 9.04 5.17
C ILE A 98 -3.99 9.92 4.33
N GLY A 99 -5.25 10.01 4.71
CA GLY A 99 -6.26 10.75 3.98
C GLY A 99 -6.47 10.23 2.54
N TYR A 100 -7.30 10.91 1.78
CA TYR A 100 -7.52 10.61 0.38
C TYR A 100 -6.25 10.81 -0.47
N GLN A 101 -5.50 11.88 -0.20
CA GLN A 101 -4.28 12.21 -0.94
C GLN A 101 -3.15 11.21 -0.67
N GLY A 102 -3.02 10.73 0.56
CA GLY A 102 -2.08 9.67 0.91
C GLY A 102 -2.41 8.36 0.20
N GLN A 103 -3.70 8.02 0.09
CA GLN A 103 -4.12 6.83 -0.66
C GLN A 103 -3.84 6.96 -2.17
N LEU A 104 -3.99 8.14 -2.75
CA LEU A 104 -3.58 8.39 -4.14
C LEU A 104 -2.07 8.20 -4.32
N LYS A 105 -1.26 8.70 -3.38
CA LYS A 105 0.20 8.47 -3.41
C LYS A 105 0.54 6.99 -3.31
N LEU A 106 -0.13 6.24 -2.44
CA LEU A 106 0.06 4.78 -2.37
C LEU A 106 -0.31 4.09 -3.69
N LYS A 107 -1.39 4.50 -4.33
CA LYS A 107 -1.82 3.96 -5.64
C LYS A 107 -0.78 4.21 -6.74
N GLN A 108 -0.05 5.31 -6.68
CA GLN A 108 1.00 5.66 -7.64
C GLN A 108 2.32 4.96 -7.36
N ALA A 109 2.59 4.69 -6.08
CA ALA A 109 3.87 4.19 -5.63
C ALA A 109 4.25 2.85 -6.28
N LYS A 110 5.54 2.71 -6.58
CA LYS A 110 6.17 1.47 -7.02
C LYS A 110 7.17 0.99 -5.97
N VAL A 111 6.83 -0.12 -5.32
CA VAL A 111 7.66 -0.74 -4.28
C VAL A 111 8.24 -2.05 -4.80
N CYS A 112 9.56 -2.21 -4.69
CA CYS A 112 10.24 -3.46 -4.97
C CYS A 112 10.45 -4.22 -3.65
N VAL A 113 9.99 -5.47 -3.58
CA VAL A 113 10.25 -6.37 -2.44
C VAL A 113 11.11 -7.52 -2.90
N VAL A 114 12.30 -7.61 -2.35
CA VAL A 114 13.31 -8.61 -2.71
C VAL A 114 13.35 -9.69 -1.63
N GLY A 115 13.00 -10.89 -2.03
CA GLY A 115 12.72 -12.04 -1.17
C GLY A 115 11.23 -12.15 -0.84
N VAL A 116 10.61 -13.30 -1.16
CA VAL A 116 9.20 -13.63 -0.84
C VAL A 116 9.14 -14.78 0.18
N GLY A 117 10.17 -14.86 1.00
CA GLY A 117 10.31 -15.81 2.10
C GLY A 117 9.51 -15.42 3.35
N GLY A 118 10.01 -15.80 4.54
CA GLY A 118 9.33 -15.58 5.82
C GLY A 118 9.05 -14.12 6.15
N LEU A 119 9.95 -13.19 5.77
CA LEU A 119 9.75 -11.75 5.95
C LEU A 119 8.99 -11.12 4.78
N GLY A 120 9.36 -11.45 3.54
CA GLY A 120 8.73 -10.85 2.36
C GLY A 120 7.27 -11.22 2.19
N ASN A 121 6.88 -12.44 2.52
CA ASN A 121 5.51 -12.94 2.41
C ASN A 121 4.47 -12.06 3.12
N PRO A 122 4.59 -11.74 4.43
CA PRO A 122 3.69 -10.82 5.10
C PRO A 122 3.82 -9.38 4.58
N ILE A 123 5.01 -8.93 4.17
CA ILE A 123 5.24 -7.58 3.65
C ILE A 123 4.44 -7.37 2.36
N VAL A 124 4.64 -8.22 1.34
CA VAL A 124 3.93 -8.07 0.04
C VAL A 124 2.42 -8.18 0.20
N THR A 125 1.96 -9.04 1.12
CA THR A 125 0.53 -9.18 1.43
C THR A 125 -0.04 -7.87 1.98
N ARG A 126 0.66 -7.22 2.90
CA ARG A 126 0.21 -5.94 3.50
C ARG A 126 0.26 -4.81 2.49
N LEU A 127 1.35 -4.67 1.73
CA LEU A 127 1.47 -3.64 0.69
C LEU A 127 0.34 -3.75 -0.35
N ALA A 128 0.05 -4.98 -0.82
CA ALA A 128 -1.04 -5.21 -1.75
C ALA A 128 -2.42 -4.90 -1.13
N ALA A 129 -2.67 -5.31 0.11
CA ALA A 129 -3.91 -5.05 0.82
C ALA A 129 -4.14 -3.55 1.04
N MET A 130 -3.09 -2.78 1.34
CA MET A 130 -3.13 -1.33 1.53
C MET A 130 -3.30 -0.54 0.23
N GLY A 131 -3.13 -1.17 -0.92
CA GLY A 131 -3.30 -0.52 -2.23
C GLY A 131 -2.06 0.25 -2.71
N VAL A 132 -0.85 -0.23 -2.39
CA VAL A 132 0.35 0.17 -3.11
C VAL A 132 0.18 -0.28 -4.56
N GLY A 133 0.11 0.70 -5.49
CA GLY A 133 -0.40 0.43 -6.82
C GLY A 133 0.48 -0.44 -7.69
N ASN A 134 1.81 -0.41 -7.50
CA ASN A 134 2.75 -1.22 -8.24
C ASN A 134 3.70 -1.91 -7.27
N ILE A 135 3.75 -3.23 -7.29
CA ILE A 135 4.63 -4.02 -6.45
C ILE A 135 5.45 -4.94 -7.34
N ARG A 136 6.76 -4.73 -7.35
CA ARG A 136 7.72 -5.67 -7.94
C ARG A 136 8.14 -6.66 -6.88
N ILE A 137 8.00 -7.96 -7.15
CA ILE A 137 8.42 -9.03 -6.26
C ILE A 137 9.53 -9.85 -6.91
N VAL A 138 10.60 -10.12 -6.15
CA VAL A 138 11.81 -10.77 -6.65
C VAL A 138 12.18 -11.94 -5.75
N ASP A 139 12.22 -13.13 -6.30
CA ASP A 139 12.67 -14.35 -5.62
C ASP A 139 12.92 -15.44 -6.67
N ARG A 140 14.03 -16.17 -6.57
CA ARG A 140 14.39 -17.22 -7.51
C ARG A 140 13.88 -18.62 -7.15
N ASP A 141 13.43 -18.77 -5.90
CA ASP A 141 13.16 -20.07 -5.31
C ASP A 141 11.81 -20.66 -5.72
N VAL A 142 11.69 -21.95 -5.48
CA VAL A 142 10.44 -22.68 -5.47
C VAL A 142 9.90 -22.82 -4.05
N ILE A 143 8.60 -23.11 -3.95
CA ILE A 143 7.94 -23.33 -2.66
C ILE A 143 8.25 -24.75 -2.19
N GLU A 144 8.70 -24.87 -0.95
CA GLU A 144 8.98 -26.14 -0.28
C GLU A 144 8.03 -26.35 0.89
N LEU A 145 7.77 -27.60 1.24
CA LEU A 145 6.95 -27.95 2.40
C LEU A 145 7.50 -27.34 3.69
N SER A 146 8.84 -27.31 3.85
CA SER A 146 9.58 -26.69 4.95
C SER A 146 9.37 -25.17 5.08
N ASN A 147 8.77 -24.51 4.07
CA ASN A 147 8.51 -23.08 4.09
C ASN A 147 7.16 -22.74 4.76
N LEU A 148 6.17 -23.63 4.69
CA LEU A 148 4.77 -23.34 4.96
C LEU A 148 4.48 -22.89 6.40
N HIS A 149 5.29 -23.28 7.38
CA HIS A 149 5.13 -22.86 8.76
C HIS A 149 5.33 -21.35 9.00
N ARG A 150 6.00 -20.64 8.06
CA ARG A 150 6.25 -19.18 8.15
C ARG A 150 5.90 -18.37 6.90
N GLN A 151 5.68 -19.02 5.76
CA GLN A 151 5.28 -18.38 4.50
C GLN A 151 3.79 -18.64 4.25
N THR A 152 2.95 -18.03 5.08
CA THR A 152 1.52 -18.34 5.21
C THR A 152 0.64 -17.96 4.00
N MET A 153 1.19 -17.28 3.00
CA MET A 153 0.53 -17.07 1.71
C MET A 153 0.41 -18.38 0.93
N PHE A 154 1.34 -19.31 1.13
CA PHE A 154 1.42 -20.57 0.39
C PHE A 154 0.75 -21.72 1.17
N ASN A 155 0.31 -22.75 0.45
CA ASN A 155 -0.27 -23.96 0.99
C ASN A 155 0.37 -25.21 0.32
N GLU A 156 -0.03 -26.40 0.72
CA GLU A 156 0.55 -27.64 0.24
C GLU A 156 0.40 -27.84 -1.29
N GLU A 157 -0.68 -27.33 -1.90
CA GLU A 157 -0.91 -27.41 -3.33
C GLU A 157 0.08 -26.53 -4.14
N ASP A 158 0.73 -25.58 -3.49
CA ASP A 158 1.70 -24.69 -4.12
C ASP A 158 3.13 -25.27 -4.12
N VAL A 159 3.39 -26.36 -3.38
CA VAL A 159 4.73 -26.95 -3.26
C VAL A 159 5.28 -27.34 -4.63
N GLY A 160 6.53 -26.94 -4.90
CA GLY A 160 7.21 -27.13 -6.19
C GLY A 160 6.96 -26.02 -7.22
N GLN A 161 6.05 -25.09 -6.98
CA GLN A 161 5.81 -23.94 -7.85
C GLN A 161 6.79 -22.80 -7.54
N VAL A 162 7.04 -21.94 -8.55
CA VAL A 162 7.89 -20.73 -8.41
C VAL A 162 7.25 -19.75 -7.45
N LYS A 163 8.00 -19.28 -6.42
CA LYS A 163 7.47 -18.42 -5.36
C LYS A 163 6.83 -17.15 -5.88
N VAL A 164 7.53 -16.39 -6.75
CA VAL A 164 7.02 -15.10 -7.23
C VAL A 164 5.79 -15.24 -8.10
N GLU A 165 5.71 -16.27 -8.95
CA GLU A 165 4.55 -16.51 -9.81
C GLU A 165 3.30 -16.85 -8.98
N THR A 166 3.47 -17.73 -8.00
CA THR A 166 2.39 -18.13 -7.09
C THR A 166 1.96 -16.98 -6.20
N ALA A 167 2.92 -16.22 -5.66
CA ALA A 167 2.63 -15.02 -4.88
C ALA A 167 1.86 -13.99 -5.71
N ALA A 168 2.31 -13.67 -6.92
CA ALA A 168 1.64 -12.72 -7.80
C ALA A 168 0.20 -13.12 -8.09
N LYS A 169 -0.06 -14.40 -8.37
CA LYS A 169 -1.40 -14.94 -8.59
C LYS A 169 -2.31 -14.75 -7.38
N LYS A 170 -1.79 -14.96 -6.17
CA LYS A 170 -2.54 -14.79 -4.92
C LYS A 170 -2.74 -13.32 -4.56
N LEU A 171 -1.74 -12.47 -4.78
CA LEU A 171 -1.83 -11.02 -4.53
C LEU A 171 -2.84 -10.35 -5.48
N ARG A 172 -2.87 -10.72 -6.76
CA ARG A 172 -3.89 -10.24 -7.72
C ARG A 172 -5.31 -10.65 -7.33
N LYS A 173 -5.47 -11.81 -6.67
CA LYS A 173 -6.77 -12.22 -6.10
C LYS A 173 -7.13 -11.44 -4.84
N LEU A 174 -6.14 -11.12 -4.00
CA LEU A 174 -6.33 -10.33 -2.79
C LEU A 174 -6.75 -8.90 -3.15
N ASN A 175 -6.05 -8.27 -4.09
CA ASN A 175 -6.35 -6.92 -4.55
C ASN A 175 -6.14 -6.78 -6.07
N PRO A 176 -7.21 -6.86 -6.87
CA PRO A 176 -7.10 -6.78 -8.33
C PRO A 176 -6.73 -5.38 -8.86
N ASN A 177 -6.71 -4.35 -7.99
CA ASN A 177 -6.35 -2.99 -8.38
C ASN A 177 -4.83 -2.75 -8.31
N VAL A 178 -4.05 -3.74 -7.83
CA VAL A 178 -2.59 -3.63 -7.70
C VAL A 178 -1.91 -4.37 -8.84
N VAL A 179 -0.97 -3.71 -9.48
CA VAL A 179 -0.11 -4.31 -10.52
C VAL A 179 1.04 -5.04 -9.84
N ILE A 180 1.17 -6.33 -10.09
CA ILE A 180 2.27 -7.15 -9.57
C ILE A 180 3.20 -7.53 -10.73
N GLU A 181 4.46 -7.13 -10.61
CA GLU A 181 5.55 -7.53 -11.50
C GLU A 181 6.37 -8.61 -10.80
N GLU A 182 6.41 -9.80 -11.37
CA GLU A 182 7.15 -10.94 -10.84
C GLU A 182 8.48 -11.16 -11.55
N LEU A 183 9.58 -11.23 -10.80
CA LEU A 183 10.92 -11.47 -11.31
C LEU A 183 11.54 -12.70 -10.62
N PRO A 184 11.58 -13.87 -11.30
CA PRO A 184 12.20 -15.09 -10.77
C PRO A 184 13.73 -15.06 -10.96
N VAL A 185 14.41 -14.10 -10.37
CA VAL A 185 15.85 -13.87 -10.54
C VAL A 185 16.60 -13.81 -9.22
N SER A 186 17.90 -14.10 -9.29
CA SER A 186 18.82 -13.92 -8.16
C SER A 186 19.33 -12.49 -8.12
N ILE A 187 19.57 -11.99 -6.91
CA ILE A 187 20.25 -10.70 -6.70
C ILE A 187 21.75 -10.90 -6.63
N ASN A 188 22.45 -10.15 -7.44
CA ASN A 188 23.90 -10.00 -7.46
C ASN A 188 24.25 -8.61 -8.03
N ASP A 189 25.54 -8.27 -8.11
CA ASP A 189 26.01 -6.97 -8.61
C ASP A 189 25.53 -6.62 -10.03
N TYR A 190 25.21 -7.61 -10.85
CA TYR A 190 24.78 -7.39 -12.24
C TYR A 190 23.26 -7.18 -12.33
N THR A 191 22.48 -7.91 -11.52
CA THR A 191 21.02 -7.89 -11.60
C THR A 191 20.39 -6.83 -10.70
N ALA A 192 21.07 -6.45 -9.60
CA ALA A 192 20.49 -5.56 -8.58
C ALA A 192 20.07 -4.20 -9.15
N VAL A 193 20.89 -3.60 -10.03
CA VAL A 193 20.62 -2.28 -10.61
C VAL A 193 19.34 -2.29 -11.44
N ASP A 194 19.17 -3.30 -12.28
CA ASP A 194 17.95 -3.45 -13.13
C ASP A 194 16.72 -3.76 -12.29
N VAL A 195 16.90 -4.56 -11.22
CA VAL A 195 15.81 -4.95 -10.31
C VAL A 195 15.25 -3.74 -9.55
N VAL A 196 16.08 -2.78 -9.13
CA VAL A 196 15.61 -1.62 -8.38
C VAL A 196 15.17 -0.45 -9.26
N ASP A 197 15.50 -0.47 -10.55
CA ASP A 197 15.27 0.65 -11.44
C ASP A 197 13.79 1.04 -11.55
N GLY A 198 13.54 2.34 -11.43
CA GLY A 198 12.19 2.92 -11.49
C GLY A 198 11.30 2.59 -10.30
N CYS A 199 11.85 2.14 -9.17
CA CYS A 199 11.10 1.96 -7.92
C CYS A 199 11.28 3.17 -6.99
N ASP A 200 10.23 3.49 -6.22
CA ASP A 200 10.27 4.57 -5.23
C ASP A 200 10.89 4.12 -3.91
N VAL A 201 10.75 2.84 -3.58
CA VAL A 201 11.29 2.21 -2.36
C VAL A 201 11.66 0.76 -2.66
N VAL A 202 12.76 0.30 -2.08
CA VAL A 202 13.16 -1.10 -2.10
C VAL A 202 13.10 -1.67 -0.69
N VAL A 203 12.45 -2.83 -0.55
CA VAL A 203 12.35 -3.57 0.71
C VAL A 203 13.14 -4.88 0.57
N ASP A 204 14.13 -5.03 1.42
CA ASP A 204 14.96 -6.23 1.52
C ASP A 204 14.37 -7.21 2.56
N ALA A 205 14.04 -8.38 2.10
CA ALA A 205 13.62 -9.52 2.89
C ALA A 205 14.47 -10.77 2.60
N LEU A 206 15.74 -10.56 2.19
CA LEU A 206 16.69 -11.60 1.85
C LEU A 206 17.29 -12.26 3.11
N ASP A 207 17.82 -13.45 2.93
CA ASP A 207 18.60 -14.20 3.91
C ASP A 207 20.11 -14.23 3.58
N SER A 208 20.51 -13.83 2.36
CA SER A 208 21.90 -13.77 1.91
C SER A 208 22.51 -12.39 2.17
N VAL A 209 23.65 -12.36 2.82
CA VAL A 209 24.42 -11.13 3.10
C VAL A 209 24.96 -10.51 1.81
N ASP A 210 25.52 -11.32 0.92
CA ASP A 210 26.09 -10.83 -0.36
C ASP A 210 25.04 -10.16 -1.24
N ALA A 211 23.86 -10.76 -1.32
CA ALA A 211 22.74 -10.19 -2.07
C ALA A 211 22.27 -8.85 -1.46
N ARG A 212 22.35 -8.69 -0.13
CA ARG A 212 22.07 -7.41 0.55
C ARG A 212 23.07 -6.32 0.22
N TYR A 213 24.35 -6.66 0.17
CA TYR A 213 25.38 -5.70 -0.24
C TYR A 213 25.16 -5.23 -1.67
N ALA A 214 24.90 -6.16 -2.61
CA ALA A 214 24.61 -5.82 -3.99
C ALA A 214 23.36 -4.92 -4.10
N LEU A 215 22.30 -5.25 -3.36
CA LEU A 215 21.06 -4.48 -3.35
C LEU A 215 21.24 -3.08 -2.73
N ASN A 216 21.96 -2.99 -1.60
CA ASN A 216 22.31 -1.71 -0.97
C ASN A 216 23.10 -0.81 -1.93
N LYS A 217 24.12 -1.36 -2.62
CA LYS A 217 24.92 -0.63 -3.59
C LYS A 217 24.07 -0.06 -4.73
N ALA A 218 23.19 -0.88 -5.30
CA ALA A 218 22.27 -0.46 -6.36
C ALA A 218 21.30 0.64 -5.87
N CYS A 219 20.74 0.51 -4.66
CA CYS A 219 19.86 1.52 -4.08
C CYS A 219 20.58 2.86 -3.84
N ILE A 220 21.83 2.83 -3.36
CA ILE A 220 22.65 4.04 -3.18
C ILE A 220 22.92 4.71 -4.54
N GLU A 221 23.31 3.95 -5.55
CA GLU A 221 23.59 4.44 -6.91
C GLU A 221 22.34 5.11 -7.53
N LYS A 222 21.19 4.45 -7.41
CA LYS A 222 19.91 4.94 -7.94
C LYS A 222 19.22 5.96 -7.03
N LYS A 223 19.75 6.24 -5.85
CA LYS A 223 19.18 7.15 -4.83
C LYS A 223 17.78 6.72 -4.38
N ILE A 224 17.54 5.42 -4.25
CA ILE A 224 16.26 4.85 -3.84
C ILE A 224 16.32 4.50 -2.36
N PRO A 225 15.36 4.93 -1.51
CA PRO A 225 15.22 4.49 -0.13
C PRO A 225 15.23 2.97 -0.02
N PHE A 226 16.00 2.45 0.93
CA PHE A 226 16.21 1.03 1.14
C PHE A 226 15.80 0.64 2.56
N VAL A 227 14.77 -0.19 2.68
CA VAL A 227 14.28 -0.72 3.94
C VAL A 227 14.75 -2.16 4.08
N THR A 228 15.52 -2.46 5.09
CA THR A 228 16.06 -3.81 5.31
C THR A 228 15.59 -4.40 6.62
N GLY A 229 15.39 -5.71 6.63
CA GLY A 229 15.03 -6.48 7.79
C GLY A 229 15.74 -7.82 7.85
N ALA A 230 16.05 -8.27 9.06
CA ALA A 230 16.62 -9.60 9.32
C ALA A 230 16.03 -10.20 10.58
N ALA A 231 15.88 -11.51 10.58
CA ALA A 231 15.52 -12.29 11.75
C ALA A 231 16.50 -13.46 11.93
N VAL A 232 17.14 -13.52 13.08
CA VAL A 232 18.10 -14.56 13.43
C VAL A 232 17.73 -15.13 14.81
N GLY A 233 17.40 -16.40 14.87
CA GLY A 233 16.90 -17.04 16.07
C GLY A 233 15.61 -16.36 16.56
N VAL A 234 15.66 -15.74 17.73
CA VAL A 234 14.53 -15.02 18.37
C VAL A 234 14.71 -13.51 18.34
N THR A 235 15.71 -13.01 17.60
CA THR A 235 16.01 -11.58 17.48
C THR A 235 15.72 -11.12 16.07
N GLY A 236 15.12 -9.94 15.94
CA GLY A 236 14.87 -9.27 14.67
C GLY A 236 15.44 -7.85 14.69
N GLN A 237 15.81 -7.37 13.51
CA GLN A 237 16.22 -5.99 13.30
C GLN A 237 15.60 -5.46 12.01
N SER A 238 15.31 -4.16 12.00
CA SER A 238 14.84 -3.47 10.80
C SER A 238 15.30 -2.01 10.85
N PHE A 239 15.72 -1.48 9.72
CA PHE A 239 16.11 -0.07 9.61
C PHE A 239 15.95 0.42 8.16
N THR A 240 15.92 1.74 8.01
CA THR A 240 15.80 2.40 6.71
C THR A 240 17.08 3.13 6.39
N ILE A 241 17.55 2.97 5.17
CA ILE A 241 18.69 3.68 4.60
C ILE A 241 18.16 4.71 3.61
N LEU A 242 18.45 5.96 3.87
CA LEU A 242 18.19 7.07 2.97
C LEU A 242 19.50 7.44 2.27
N PRO A 243 19.62 7.20 0.95
CA PRO A 243 20.86 7.46 0.21
C PRO A 243 21.34 8.91 0.38
N ASN A 244 22.61 9.07 0.72
CA ASN A 244 23.28 10.35 1.01
C ASN A 244 22.84 11.08 2.30
N GLU A 245 21.89 10.53 3.07
CA GLU A 245 21.38 11.15 4.31
C GLU A 245 21.69 10.30 5.54
N SER A 246 21.72 8.97 5.41
CA SER A 246 22.03 8.05 6.50
C SER A 246 23.24 7.17 6.22
N ALA A 247 23.73 6.45 7.24
CA ALA A 247 24.67 5.36 7.05
C ALA A 247 24.06 4.28 6.15
N CYS A 248 24.85 3.72 5.23
CA CYS A 248 24.41 2.62 4.37
C CYS A 248 24.59 1.26 5.06
N TYR A 249 24.10 0.18 4.44
CA TYR A 249 24.23 -1.18 4.99
C TYR A 249 25.69 -1.56 5.23
N HIS A 250 26.58 -1.23 4.27
CA HIS A 250 28.02 -1.49 4.40
C HIS A 250 28.67 -0.70 5.55
N CYS A 251 28.22 0.52 5.84
CA CYS A 251 28.72 1.30 6.97
C CYS A 251 28.30 0.69 8.32
N LEU A 252 27.10 0.12 8.41
CA LEU A 252 26.57 -0.51 9.61
C LEU A 252 27.14 -1.91 9.84
N PHE A 253 27.37 -2.63 8.76
CA PHE A 253 27.92 -3.99 8.76
C PHE A 253 29.08 -4.05 7.76
N PRO A 254 30.27 -3.54 8.13
CA PRO A 254 31.42 -3.68 7.27
C PRO A 254 31.69 -5.18 7.05
N ALA A 255 31.99 -5.56 5.81
CA ALA A 255 32.39 -6.91 5.51
C ALA A 255 33.61 -7.22 6.39
N LEU A 256 33.53 -8.32 7.15
CA LEU A 256 34.70 -8.84 7.82
C LEU A 256 35.61 -9.32 6.70
N ASP A 257 36.80 -8.73 6.61
CA ASP A 257 37.81 -9.24 5.69
C ASP A 257 38.00 -10.73 6.01
N GLU A 258 37.92 -11.59 4.97
CA GLU A 258 38.05 -13.04 5.12
C GLU A 258 39.42 -13.47 5.70
N ASP A 259 40.30 -12.51 6.01
CA ASP A 259 41.64 -12.71 6.54
C ASP A 259 41.80 -12.33 8.03
N SER A 260 40.71 -12.31 8.82
CA SER A 260 40.84 -12.07 10.28
C SER A 260 40.38 -13.23 11.15
#